data_60eff1891a9e47964bd4460a8d208961
#
_entry.id   60eff1891a9e47964bd4460a8d208961
#
_cell.length_a   1.000
_cell.length_b   1.000
_cell.length_c   1.000
_cell.angle_alpha   90.00
_cell.angle_beta   90.00
_cell.angle_gamma   90.00
#
_symmetry.space_group_name_H-M   'P 1'
#
loop_
_entity.id
_entity.type
_entity.pdbx_description
1 polymer ?
#
loop_
_entity_poly.entity_id
_entity_poly.type
_entity_poly.pdbx_seq_one_letter_code
_entity_poly.pdbx_strand_id
1 'polypeptide(L)'
;YMLQRTILVEERTAIWCKTCAEVDPELAVVAKSHGSRTAIVGIHVTDEFENDASLARLDYQMQTDDTNYGTPTFFVDGIKTAEGYDAWQDVQDRILSQENNRIAPEEMAMTLVNGEVELPIPDYGQITLMILEHEKPVPADADNPGEDTRDRVLIGMRIVDSNGSISEFGEINMPKIWSLVMVHEPVEGGTPYGVVEVTNIEYDSNEDGNLLLILFVCSFIGALLIFYPNKISAVPEEE
;
A
#
# COMPACT_ATOMS: atom_id res chain seq x y z
N TYR A 1 2.83 23.37 -1.86
CA TYR A 1 3.06 21.93 -2.03
C TYR A 1 2.11 21.46 -3.12
N MET A 2 2.62 20.97 -4.24
CA MET A 2 1.77 20.24 -5.19
C MET A 2 1.46 18.89 -4.55
N LEU A 3 0.18 18.60 -4.31
CA LEU A 3 -0.29 17.28 -3.92
C LEU A 3 0.04 16.33 -5.07
N GLN A 4 0.85 15.33 -4.81
CA GLN A 4 1.16 14.29 -5.79
C GLN A 4 0.13 13.17 -5.67
N ARG A 5 -0.26 12.59 -6.80
CA ARG A 5 -1.16 11.44 -6.86
C ARG A 5 -0.57 10.26 -6.07
N THR A 6 -1.40 9.55 -5.33
CA THR A 6 -1.03 8.25 -4.75
C THR A 6 -0.84 7.22 -5.86
N ILE A 7 0.18 6.38 -5.78
CA ILE A 7 0.42 5.26 -6.70
C ILE A 7 -0.40 4.07 -6.20
N LEU A 8 -1.15 3.45 -7.11
CA LEU A 8 -1.86 2.21 -6.81
C LEU A 8 -0.95 1.01 -7.10
N VAL A 9 -0.78 0.15 -6.11
CA VAL A 9 -0.11 -1.15 -6.25
C VAL A 9 -1.11 -2.24 -5.89
N GLU A 10 -1.41 -3.11 -6.82
CA GLU A 10 -2.33 -4.22 -6.62
C GLU A 10 -1.54 -5.52 -6.76
N GLU A 11 -1.64 -6.36 -5.75
CA GLU A 11 -1.05 -7.69 -5.74
C GLU A 11 -2.12 -8.75 -5.87
N ARG A 12 -2.05 -9.55 -6.92
CA ARG A 12 -2.78 -10.82 -7.00
C ARG A 12 -2.04 -11.84 -6.15
N THR A 13 -2.63 -12.26 -5.05
CA THR A 13 -2.00 -13.08 -4.00
C THR A 13 -2.89 -14.26 -3.58
N ALA A 14 -2.36 -15.15 -2.75
CA ALA A 14 -3.12 -16.22 -2.12
C ALA A 14 -2.47 -16.65 -0.80
N ILE A 15 -3.28 -17.09 0.18
CA ILE A 15 -2.81 -17.57 1.50
C ILE A 15 -1.79 -18.70 1.35
N TRP A 16 -2.05 -19.66 0.46
CA TRP A 16 -1.20 -20.85 0.23
C TRP A 16 0.06 -20.53 -0.59
N CYS A 17 0.20 -19.34 -1.13
CA CYS A 17 1.30 -18.98 -2.01
C CYS A 17 2.57 -18.68 -1.20
N LYS A 18 3.55 -19.59 -1.26
CA LYS A 18 4.82 -19.45 -0.54
C LYS A 18 5.60 -18.20 -0.99
N THR A 19 5.65 -17.93 -2.28
CA THR A 19 6.34 -16.76 -2.82
C THR A 19 5.69 -15.46 -2.38
N CYS A 20 4.35 -15.44 -2.28
CA CYS A 20 3.62 -14.28 -1.75
C CYS A 20 4.01 -14.03 -0.29
N ALA A 21 4.03 -15.08 0.55
CA ALA A 21 4.45 -14.97 1.94
C ALA A 21 5.89 -14.43 2.13
N GLU A 22 6.78 -14.70 1.18
CA GLU A 22 8.15 -14.16 1.18
C GLU A 22 8.19 -12.66 0.77
N VAL A 23 7.23 -12.19 -0.04
CA VAL A 23 7.15 -10.80 -0.53
C VAL A 23 6.33 -9.90 0.40
N ASP A 24 5.31 -10.42 1.08
CA ASP A 24 4.43 -9.65 1.98
C ASP A 24 5.17 -8.71 2.97
N PRO A 25 6.28 -9.12 3.63
CA PRO A 25 7.02 -8.24 4.51
C PRO A 25 7.60 -7.00 3.80
N GLU A 26 8.04 -7.15 2.55
CA GLU A 26 8.57 -6.06 1.75
C GLU A 26 7.47 -5.05 1.37
N LEU A 27 6.27 -5.55 1.04
CA LEU A 27 5.08 -4.72 0.82
C LEU A 27 4.71 -3.92 2.07
N ALA A 28 4.79 -4.53 3.25
CA ALA A 28 4.54 -3.85 4.51
C ALA A 28 5.54 -2.71 4.75
N VAL A 29 6.84 -2.93 4.44
CA VAL A 29 7.88 -1.91 4.53
C VAL A 29 7.62 -0.75 3.56
N VAL A 30 7.24 -1.05 2.32
CA VAL A 30 6.89 -0.02 1.32
C VAL A 30 5.69 0.79 1.78
N ALA A 31 4.62 0.16 2.23
CA ALA A 31 3.45 0.86 2.73
C ALA A 31 3.79 1.80 3.89
N LYS A 32 4.67 1.36 4.80
CA LYS A 32 5.12 2.16 5.95
C LYS A 32 6.04 3.31 5.51
N SER A 33 6.97 3.08 4.58
CA SER A 33 8.01 4.05 4.18
C SER A 33 7.51 5.11 3.21
N HIS A 34 6.60 4.78 2.30
CA HIS A 34 6.04 5.71 1.31
C HIS A 34 4.76 6.41 1.79
N GLY A 35 4.11 5.88 2.86
CA GLY A 35 2.94 6.49 3.48
C GLY A 35 1.81 6.74 2.47
N SER A 36 1.26 7.96 2.48
CA SER A 36 0.15 8.37 1.60
C SER A 36 0.47 8.42 0.10
N ARG A 37 1.71 8.10 -0.32
CA ARG A 37 2.11 8.11 -1.74
C ARG A 37 1.88 6.79 -2.45
N THR A 38 1.68 5.69 -1.74
CA THR A 38 1.48 4.36 -2.31
C THR A 38 0.36 3.64 -1.58
N ALA A 39 -0.72 3.33 -2.28
CA ALA A 39 -1.83 2.50 -1.80
C ALA A 39 -1.60 1.07 -2.29
N ILE A 40 -1.58 0.10 -1.39
CA ILE A 40 -1.37 -1.31 -1.70
C ILE A 40 -2.65 -2.08 -1.44
N VAL A 41 -3.05 -2.93 -2.38
CA VAL A 41 -4.26 -3.75 -2.34
C VAL A 41 -3.90 -5.21 -2.58
N GLY A 42 -4.22 -6.09 -1.63
CA GLY A 42 -4.10 -7.54 -1.76
C GLY A 42 -5.39 -8.14 -2.32
N ILE A 43 -5.32 -8.68 -3.55
CA ILE A 43 -6.43 -9.32 -4.24
C ILE A 43 -6.24 -10.83 -4.12
N HIS A 44 -6.94 -11.45 -3.19
CA HIS A 44 -6.86 -12.87 -2.94
C HIS A 44 -7.60 -13.69 -3.98
N VAL A 45 -6.99 -14.79 -4.44
CA VAL A 45 -7.51 -15.66 -5.47
C VAL A 45 -7.36 -17.12 -5.09
N THR A 46 -8.40 -17.93 -5.31
CA THR A 46 -8.41 -19.39 -5.10
C THR A 46 -8.04 -19.81 -3.68
N ASP A 47 -8.37 -18.98 -2.70
CA ASP A 47 -8.15 -19.23 -1.26
C ASP A 47 -9.37 -18.80 -0.43
N GLU A 48 -9.28 -18.89 0.90
CA GLU A 48 -10.35 -18.59 1.84
C GLU A 48 -10.71 -17.10 1.92
N PHE A 49 -9.89 -16.21 1.36
CA PHE A 49 -10.13 -14.76 1.31
C PHE A 49 -10.67 -14.29 -0.03
N GLU A 50 -10.71 -15.16 -1.06
CA GLU A 50 -11.37 -14.85 -2.32
C GLU A 50 -12.85 -14.48 -2.09
N ASN A 51 -13.29 -13.41 -2.74
CA ASN A 51 -14.65 -12.91 -2.62
C ASN A 51 -15.09 -12.19 -3.92
N ASP A 52 -16.35 -11.77 -3.98
CA ASP A 52 -16.89 -11.11 -5.17
C ASP A 52 -16.15 -9.82 -5.55
N ALA A 53 -15.59 -9.08 -4.57
CA ALA A 53 -14.80 -7.88 -4.86
C ALA A 53 -13.45 -8.25 -5.51
N SER A 54 -12.79 -9.30 -5.03
CA SER A 54 -11.57 -9.84 -5.64
C SER A 54 -11.81 -10.23 -7.10
N LEU A 55 -12.89 -11.00 -7.34
CA LEU A 55 -13.24 -11.46 -8.69
C LEU A 55 -13.58 -10.30 -9.63
N ALA A 56 -14.38 -9.34 -9.16
CA ALA A 56 -14.74 -8.17 -9.97
C ALA A 56 -13.51 -7.28 -10.29
N ARG A 57 -12.55 -7.16 -9.33
CA ARG A 57 -11.32 -6.42 -9.59
C ARG A 57 -10.39 -7.12 -10.58
N LEU A 58 -10.30 -8.44 -10.50
CA LEU A 58 -9.59 -9.25 -11.51
C LEU A 58 -10.19 -9.10 -12.90
N ASP A 59 -11.51 -9.19 -13.01
CA ASP A 59 -12.20 -8.99 -14.29
C ASP A 59 -11.91 -7.61 -14.88
N TYR A 60 -11.84 -6.56 -14.04
CA TYR A 60 -11.45 -5.23 -14.48
C TYR A 60 -10.00 -5.18 -14.99
N GLN A 61 -9.05 -5.80 -14.29
CA GLN A 61 -7.64 -5.86 -14.73
C GLN A 61 -7.47 -6.62 -16.04
N MET A 62 -8.23 -7.71 -16.25
CA MET A 62 -8.19 -8.52 -17.48
C MET A 62 -8.77 -7.81 -18.72
N GLN A 63 -9.46 -6.70 -18.57
CA GLN A 63 -9.92 -5.91 -19.73
C GLN A 63 -8.75 -5.34 -20.53
N THR A 64 -7.61 -5.11 -19.89
CA THR A 64 -6.39 -4.62 -20.57
C THR A 64 -5.44 -5.73 -20.95
N ASP A 65 -5.54 -6.89 -20.32
CA ASP A 65 -4.65 -8.03 -20.57
C ASP A 65 -5.35 -9.35 -20.18
N ASP A 66 -5.79 -10.08 -21.19
CA ASP A 66 -6.55 -11.36 -21.07
C ASP A 66 -5.67 -12.55 -20.66
N THR A 67 -4.58 -12.31 -19.95
CA THR A 67 -3.67 -13.38 -19.54
C THR A 67 -4.01 -13.87 -18.12
N ASN A 68 -4.17 -15.19 -17.96
CA ASN A 68 -4.32 -15.79 -16.62
C ASN A 68 -2.95 -15.88 -15.94
N TYR A 69 -2.69 -14.95 -15.04
CA TYR A 69 -1.43 -14.86 -14.29
C TYR A 69 -1.41 -15.75 -13.06
N GLY A 70 -0.20 -16.15 -12.65
CA GLY A 70 0.05 -16.80 -11.37
C GLY A 70 0.02 -15.83 -10.18
N THR A 71 0.46 -16.35 -9.02
CA THR A 71 0.65 -15.55 -7.79
C THR A 71 2.11 -15.63 -7.34
N PRO A 72 2.73 -14.53 -6.86
CA PRO A 72 2.21 -13.16 -6.90
C PRO A 72 2.28 -12.55 -8.31
N THR A 73 1.31 -11.71 -8.65
CA THR A 73 1.37 -10.83 -9.83
C THR A 73 1.05 -9.41 -9.40
N PHE A 74 1.84 -8.45 -9.87
CA PHE A 74 1.73 -7.05 -9.47
C PHE A 74 1.28 -6.17 -10.63
N PHE A 75 0.33 -5.30 -10.33
CA PHE A 75 -0.10 -4.20 -11.17
C PHE A 75 0.24 -2.89 -10.49
N VAL A 76 0.97 -2.02 -11.17
CA VAL A 76 1.28 -0.67 -10.69
C VAL A 76 0.57 0.33 -11.56
N ASP A 77 -0.33 1.13 -10.96
CA ASP A 77 -1.19 2.06 -11.67
C ASP A 77 -1.95 1.39 -12.84
N GLY A 78 -2.60 0.25 -12.55
CA GLY A 78 -3.43 -0.48 -13.49
C GLY A 78 -2.67 -1.20 -14.61
N ILE A 79 -1.34 -1.19 -14.59
CA ILE A 79 -0.51 -1.84 -15.61
C ILE A 79 0.24 -3.01 -14.98
N LYS A 80 0.11 -4.22 -15.58
CA LYS A 80 0.91 -5.37 -15.16
C LYS A 80 2.38 -5.01 -15.22
N THR A 81 3.07 -5.19 -14.10
CA THR A 81 4.48 -4.79 -13.95
C THR A 81 5.38 -6.01 -13.84
N ALA A 82 5.03 -6.98 -13.01
CA ALA A 82 5.89 -8.12 -12.75
C ALA A 82 5.11 -9.32 -12.18
N GLU A 83 5.72 -10.51 -12.19
CA GLU A 83 5.14 -11.76 -11.71
C GLU A 83 6.23 -12.65 -11.09
N GLY A 84 5.90 -13.34 -10.00
CA GLY A 84 6.77 -14.32 -9.34
C GLY A 84 7.75 -13.72 -8.33
N TYR A 85 8.75 -14.51 -7.93
CA TYR A 85 9.66 -14.18 -6.83
C TYR A 85 10.52 -12.93 -7.08
N ASP A 86 11.03 -12.77 -8.30
CA ASP A 86 11.91 -11.64 -8.66
C ASP A 86 11.12 -10.37 -9.03
N ALA A 87 9.79 -10.41 -8.91
CA ALA A 87 8.89 -9.32 -9.29
C ALA A 87 9.13 -8.04 -8.49
N TRP A 88 9.59 -8.17 -7.26
CA TRP A 88 9.64 -7.08 -6.31
C TRP A 88 10.54 -5.92 -6.76
N GLN A 89 11.68 -6.20 -7.36
CA GLN A 89 12.59 -5.15 -7.87
C GLN A 89 11.93 -4.34 -8.98
N ASP A 90 11.27 -5.00 -9.93
CA ASP A 90 10.57 -4.33 -11.04
C ASP A 90 9.41 -3.47 -10.52
N VAL A 91 8.71 -3.93 -9.47
CA VAL A 91 7.64 -3.17 -8.80
C VAL A 91 8.21 -1.89 -8.16
N GLN A 92 9.32 -1.98 -7.42
CA GLN A 92 9.98 -0.83 -6.81
C GLN A 92 10.42 0.18 -7.87
N ASP A 93 11.09 -0.29 -8.93
CA ASP A 93 11.55 0.57 -10.03
C ASP A 93 10.38 1.27 -10.73
N ARG A 94 9.26 0.56 -10.90
CA ARG A 94 8.04 1.13 -11.47
C ARG A 94 7.43 2.20 -10.56
N ILE A 95 7.32 1.95 -9.24
CA ILE A 95 6.87 2.95 -8.26
C ILE A 95 7.73 4.21 -8.35
N LEU A 96 9.06 4.07 -8.30
CA LEU A 96 9.99 5.20 -8.39
C LEU A 96 9.85 5.96 -9.71
N SER A 97 9.65 5.27 -10.83
CA SER A 97 9.44 5.92 -12.12
C SER A 97 8.13 6.73 -12.17
N GLN A 98 7.06 6.22 -11.53
CA GLN A 98 5.77 6.90 -11.46
C GLN A 98 5.81 8.10 -10.52
N GLU A 99 6.64 8.08 -9.48
CA GLU A 99 6.82 9.24 -8.59
C GLU A 99 7.25 10.51 -9.32
N ASN A 100 8.02 10.38 -10.39
CA ASN A 100 8.52 11.50 -11.18
C ASN A 100 7.52 12.02 -12.23
N ASN A 101 6.50 11.23 -12.58
CA ASN A 101 5.58 11.51 -13.67
C ASN A 101 4.18 11.94 -13.19
N ARG A 102 4.02 12.26 -11.90
CA ARG A 102 2.72 12.53 -11.31
C ARG A 102 2.17 13.88 -11.72
N ILE A 103 0.98 13.85 -12.29
CA ILE A 103 0.09 15.01 -12.42
C ILE A 103 -0.76 15.06 -11.14
N ALA A 104 -0.93 16.24 -10.56
CA ALA A 104 -1.82 16.41 -9.42
C ALA A 104 -3.22 15.94 -9.82
N PRO A 105 -3.89 15.08 -8.99
CA PRO A 105 -5.25 14.66 -9.28
C PRO A 105 -6.18 15.86 -9.22
N GLU A 106 -7.25 15.81 -10.01
CA GLU A 106 -8.43 16.61 -9.74
C GLU A 106 -8.90 16.33 -8.31
N GLU A 107 -9.61 17.27 -7.67
CA GLU A 107 -10.09 17.11 -6.29
C GLU A 107 -10.91 15.82 -6.17
N MET A 108 -10.31 14.80 -5.57
CA MET A 108 -10.97 13.57 -5.19
C MET A 108 -11.32 13.68 -3.71
N ALA A 109 -12.59 13.76 -3.38
CA ALA A 109 -13.06 13.80 -2.01
C ALA A 109 -13.97 12.61 -1.72
N MET A 110 -13.65 11.85 -0.68
CA MET A 110 -14.59 10.93 -0.07
C MET A 110 -15.03 11.52 1.28
N THR A 111 -16.32 11.37 1.61
CA THR A 111 -16.87 11.84 2.88
C THR A 111 -17.36 10.65 3.67
N LEU A 112 -16.91 10.54 4.91
CA LEU A 112 -17.39 9.51 5.83
C LEU A 112 -18.47 10.12 6.73
N VAL A 113 -19.72 9.70 6.54
CA VAL A 113 -20.88 10.17 7.32
C VAL A 113 -21.51 9.00 8.04
N ASN A 114 -21.52 9.03 9.38
CA ASN A 114 -22.12 7.98 10.22
C ASN A 114 -21.64 6.54 9.89
N GLY A 115 -20.41 6.38 9.43
CA GLY A 115 -19.84 5.09 9.03
C GLY A 115 -20.13 4.68 7.58
N GLU A 116 -20.84 5.48 6.83
CA GLU A 116 -21.06 5.30 5.39
C GLU A 116 -20.15 6.21 4.58
N VAL A 117 -19.61 5.69 3.49
CA VAL A 117 -18.76 6.43 2.56
C VAL A 117 -19.60 6.98 1.42
N GLU A 118 -19.68 8.32 1.34
CA GLU A 118 -20.26 9.01 0.19
C GLU A 118 -19.17 9.24 -0.85
N LEU A 119 -19.44 8.80 -2.10
CA LEU A 119 -18.56 8.93 -3.24
C LEU A 119 -19.09 9.99 -4.21
N PRO A 120 -18.22 10.75 -4.87
CA PRO A 120 -18.63 11.65 -5.94
C PRO A 120 -19.07 10.84 -7.18
N ILE A 121 -19.97 11.42 -7.98
CA ILE A 121 -20.26 10.92 -9.32
C ILE A 121 -19.23 11.55 -10.25
N PRO A 122 -18.41 10.74 -10.95
CA PRO A 122 -17.39 11.29 -11.85
C PRO A 122 -18.01 11.81 -13.15
N ASP A 123 -17.41 12.85 -13.73
CA ASP A 123 -17.82 13.36 -15.05
C ASP A 123 -17.48 12.40 -16.19
N TYR A 124 -16.48 11.53 -16.01
CA TYR A 124 -16.02 10.51 -16.96
C TYR A 124 -15.38 9.35 -16.20
N GLY A 125 -15.27 8.19 -16.87
CA GLY A 125 -14.75 6.98 -16.25
C GLY A 125 -15.64 6.48 -15.12
N GLN A 126 -15.04 5.96 -14.08
CA GLN A 126 -15.71 5.46 -12.86
C GLN A 126 -14.90 5.76 -11.59
N ILE A 127 -15.59 5.86 -10.47
CA ILE A 127 -14.96 5.85 -9.14
C ILE A 127 -15.11 4.45 -8.56
N THR A 128 -13.99 3.83 -8.24
CA THR A 128 -13.94 2.54 -7.54
C THR A 128 -13.45 2.78 -6.11
N LEU A 129 -14.27 2.44 -5.11
CA LEU A 129 -13.88 2.38 -3.71
C LEU A 129 -13.58 0.93 -3.35
N MET A 130 -12.37 0.66 -2.89
CA MET A 130 -11.96 -0.63 -2.34
C MET A 130 -11.88 -0.56 -0.82
N ILE A 131 -12.46 -1.54 -0.13
CA ILE A 131 -12.44 -1.68 1.33
C ILE A 131 -11.46 -2.78 1.66
N LEU A 132 -10.42 -2.42 2.42
CA LEU A 132 -9.35 -3.32 2.80
C LEU A 132 -9.42 -3.62 4.28
N GLU A 133 -9.26 -4.89 4.64
CA GLU A 133 -9.09 -5.35 6.02
C GLU A 133 -7.62 -5.56 6.34
N HIS A 134 -7.20 -5.11 7.51
CA HIS A 134 -5.87 -5.36 8.05
C HIS A 134 -5.92 -6.33 9.21
N GLU A 135 -4.80 -6.99 9.47
CA GLU A 135 -4.68 -8.03 10.50
C GLU A 135 -5.77 -9.11 10.37
N LYS A 136 -6.20 -9.40 9.12
CA LYS A 136 -7.23 -10.41 8.86
C LYS A 136 -6.71 -11.78 9.23
N PRO A 137 -7.34 -12.49 10.21
CA PRO A 137 -6.85 -13.77 10.68
C PRO A 137 -7.00 -14.86 9.60
N VAL A 138 -5.92 -15.60 9.36
CA VAL A 138 -5.93 -16.75 8.46
C VAL A 138 -6.64 -17.91 9.15
N PRO A 139 -7.59 -18.62 8.47
CA PRO A 139 -8.22 -19.79 9.02
C PRO A 139 -7.20 -20.86 9.45
N ALA A 140 -7.41 -21.48 10.62
CA ALA A 140 -6.45 -22.39 11.22
C ALA A 140 -6.23 -23.70 10.41
N ASP A 141 -7.15 -24.02 9.52
CA ASP A 141 -7.12 -25.19 8.61
C ASP A 141 -6.65 -24.86 7.19
N ALA A 142 -6.32 -23.58 6.91
CA ALA A 142 -5.76 -23.17 5.63
C ALA A 142 -4.30 -23.62 5.47
N ASP A 143 -3.90 -23.92 4.24
CA ASP A 143 -2.47 -24.12 3.90
C ASP A 143 -1.79 -22.75 3.89
N ASN A 144 -1.07 -22.42 4.98
CA ASN A 144 -0.50 -21.12 5.20
C ASN A 144 1.01 -21.18 5.46
N PRO A 145 1.86 -20.89 4.47
CA PRO A 145 3.31 -20.80 4.66
C PRO A 145 3.79 -19.48 5.28
N GLY A 146 2.89 -18.51 5.49
CA GLY A 146 3.21 -17.15 5.97
C GLY A 146 2.73 -16.88 7.39
N GLU A 147 2.50 -15.61 7.68
CA GLU A 147 2.01 -15.11 8.98
C GLU A 147 0.57 -15.57 9.27
N ASP A 148 0.18 -15.55 10.56
CA ASP A 148 -1.17 -15.93 11.00
C ASP A 148 -2.25 -14.90 10.62
N THR A 149 -1.85 -13.75 10.11
CA THR A 149 -2.72 -12.69 9.61
C THR A 149 -2.27 -12.20 8.24
N ARG A 150 -3.19 -11.55 7.51
CA ARG A 150 -2.88 -10.84 6.27
C ARG A 150 -3.34 -9.39 6.36
N ASP A 151 -2.56 -8.52 5.74
CA ASP A 151 -2.85 -7.10 5.63
C ASP A 151 -3.40 -6.73 4.25
N ARG A 152 -4.16 -5.63 4.20
CA ARG A 152 -4.65 -5.03 2.96
C ARG A 152 -5.50 -5.97 2.10
N VAL A 153 -6.20 -6.92 2.74
CA VAL A 153 -7.07 -7.87 2.06
C VAL A 153 -8.29 -7.13 1.50
N LEU A 154 -8.48 -7.16 0.19
CA LEU A 154 -9.67 -6.62 -0.46
C LEU A 154 -10.89 -7.45 -0.04
N ILE A 155 -11.80 -6.85 0.74
CA ILE A 155 -13.01 -7.52 1.23
C ILE A 155 -14.27 -7.01 0.56
N GLY A 156 -14.28 -5.77 0.10
CA GLY A 156 -15.44 -5.15 -0.52
C GLY A 156 -15.06 -4.08 -1.53
N MET A 157 -15.96 -3.85 -2.48
CA MET A 157 -15.77 -2.86 -3.52
C MET A 157 -17.09 -2.22 -3.92
N ARG A 158 -17.07 -0.89 -4.12
CA ARG A 158 -18.19 -0.11 -4.65
C ARG A 158 -17.72 0.65 -5.87
N ILE A 159 -18.48 0.58 -6.95
CA ILE A 159 -18.21 1.31 -8.20
C ILE A 159 -19.34 2.29 -8.44
N VAL A 160 -18.98 3.54 -8.73
CA VAL A 160 -19.89 4.61 -9.15
C VAL A 160 -19.47 5.03 -10.55
N ASP A 161 -20.32 4.83 -11.53
CA ASP A 161 -20.05 5.26 -12.90
C ASP A 161 -20.51 6.70 -13.18
N SER A 162 -20.18 7.22 -14.35
CA SER A 162 -20.48 8.61 -14.72
C SER A 162 -21.98 8.93 -14.89
N ASN A 163 -22.85 7.92 -14.94
CA ASN A 163 -24.30 8.11 -14.94
C ASN A 163 -24.93 8.06 -13.53
N GLY A 164 -24.09 7.82 -12.49
CA GLY A 164 -24.50 7.70 -11.10
C GLY A 164 -25.01 6.32 -10.70
N SER A 165 -24.90 5.29 -11.57
CA SER A 165 -25.21 3.92 -11.15
C SER A 165 -24.16 3.39 -10.19
N ILE A 166 -24.62 2.62 -9.21
CA ILE A 166 -23.77 2.05 -8.16
C ILE A 166 -23.82 0.53 -8.26
N SER A 167 -22.66 -0.09 -8.26
CA SER A 167 -22.47 -1.53 -8.14
C SER A 167 -21.65 -1.85 -6.91
N GLU A 168 -22.03 -2.91 -6.18
CA GLU A 168 -21.35 -3.33 -4.93
C GLU A 168 -20.98 -4.80 -5.01
N PHE A 169 -19.79 -5.13 -4.49
CA PHE A 169 -19.22 -6.46 -4.51
C PHE A 169 -18.58 -6.77 -3.15
N GLY A 170 -18.74 -7.99 -2.67
CA GLY A 170 -18.15 -8.43 -1.41
C GLY A 170 -18.77 -7.74 -0.18
N GLU A 171 -17.97 -7.55 0.87
CA GLU A 171 -18.40 -7.00 2.15
C GLU A 171 -18.24 -5.48 2.18
N ILE A 172 -19.35 -4.76 2.28
CA ILE A 172 -19.36 -3.28 2.26
C ILE A 172 -19.22 -2.67 3.65
N ASN A 173 -19.37 -3.48 4.71
CA ASN A 173 -19.20 -3.01 6.08
C ASN A 173 -17.72 -2.82 6.41
N MET A 174 -17.43 -1.74 7.13
CA MET A 174 -16.06 -1.43 7.55
C MET A 174 -15.58 -2.43 8.61
N PRO A 175 -14.43 -3.11 8.42
CA PRO A 175 -13.84 -3.95 9.44
C PRO A 175 -13.27 -3.12 10.60
N LYS A 176 -12.70 -3.77 11.62
CA LYS A 176 -12.15 -3.08 12.79
C LYS A 176 -10.91 -2.23 12.42
N ILE A 177 -10.01 -2.81 11.61
CA ILE A 177 -8.80 -2.14 11.13
C ILE A 177 -8.89 -2.15 9.60
N TRP A 178 -8.91 -0.97 9.02
CA TRP A 178 -9.25 -0.81 7.60
C TRP A 178 -8.42 0.26 6.89
N SER A 179 -8.32 0.09 5.58
CA SER A 179 -8.02 1.15 4.63
C SER A 179 -9.14 1.25 3.59
N LEU A 180 -9.38 2.46 3.13
CA LEU A 180 -10.25 2.78 2.01
C LEU A 180 -9.38 3.32 0.88
N VAL A 181 -9.41 2.67 -0.27
CA VAL A 181 -8.70 3.13 -1.47
C VAL A 181 -9.73 3.54 -2.50
N MET A 182 -9.80 4.84 -2.79
CA MET A 182 -10.65 5.39 -3.83
C MET A 182 -9.82 5.62 -5.09
N VAL A 183 -10.28 5.07 -6.20
CA VAL A 183 -9.61 5.14 -7.50
C VAL A 183 -10.56 5.77 -8.51
N HIS A 184 -10.15 6.85 -9.16
CA HIS A 184 -10.81 7.36 -10.37
C HIS A 184 -10.09 6.77 -11.58
N GLU A 185 -10.80 6.00 -12.40
CA GLU A 185 -10.20 5.17 -13.44
C GLU A 185 -11.06 5.04 -14.69
N PRO A 186 -10.46 4.68 -15.86
CA PRO A 186 -11.23 4.36 -17.07
C PRO A 186 -12.13 3.15 -16.83
N VAL A 187 -13.31 3.10 -17.46
CA VAL A 187 -14.23 1.95 -17.38
C VAL A 187 -13.63 0.70 -18.05
N GLU A 188 -12.86 0.90 -19.11
CA GLU A 188 -12.20 -0.13 -19.89
C GLU A 188 -10.85 -0.62 -19.35
N GLY A 189 -10.50 -0.24 -18.12
CA GLY A 189 -9.21 -0.55 -17.52
C GLY A 189 -8.09 0.39 -17.92
N GLY A 190 -6.92 0.24 -17.29
CA GLY A 190 -5.72 1.02 -17.57
C GLY A 190 -5.30 1.96 -16.43
N THR A 191 -4.49 2.96 -16.77
CA THR A 191 -3.92 3.85 -15.76
C THR A 191 -4.97 4.74 -15.10
N PRO A 192 -5.05 4.75 -13.76
CA PRO A 192 -5.98 5.61 -13.02
C PRO A 192 -5.72 7.10 -13.25
N TYR A 193 -6.78 7.89 -13.27
CA TYR A 193 -6.72 9.36 -13.27
C TYR A 193 -6.33 9.90 -11.91
N GLY A 194 -6.74 9.22 -10.82
CA GLY A 194 -6.42 9.61 -9.46
C GLY A 194 -6.60 8.44 -8.47
N VAL A 195 -5.84 8.48 -7.37
CA VAL A 195 -5.91 7.50 -6.28
C VAL A 195 -5.76 8.22 -4.96
N VAL A 196 -6.60 7.88 -3.98
CA VAL A 196 -6.54 8.39 -2.60
C VAL A 196 -6.73 7.22 -1.64
N GLU A 197 -5.91 7.15 -0.60
CA GLU A 197 -6.08 6.21 0.51
C GLU A 197 -6.37 6.94 1.81
N VAL A 198 -7.29 6.38 2.59
CA VAL A 198 -7.57 6.77 3.98
C VAL A 198 -7.56 5.51 4.83
N THR A 199 -6.90 5.54 5.98
CA THR A 199 -6.78 4.39 6.88
C THR A 199 -7.06 4.79 8.31
N ASN A 200 -7.54 3.84 9.13
CA ASN A 200 -7.63 3.99 10.57
C ASN A 200 -6.47 3.31 11.31
N ILE A 201 -5.43 2.85 10.60
CA ILE A 201 -4.21 2.32 11.22
C ILE A 201 -3.48 3.47 11.90
N GLU A 202 -3.26 3.34 13.21
CA GLU A 202 -2.37 4.23 13.94
C GLU A 202 -0.93 3.75 13.75
N TYR A 203 -0.18 4.44 12.90
CA TYR A 203 1.27 4.21 12.82
C TYR A 203 1.92 4.77 14.08
N ASP A 204 2.52 3.88 14.90
CA ASP A 204 3.23 4.30 16.10
C ASP A 204 4.45 5.17 15.73
N SER A 205 4.32 6.48 15.92
CA SER A 205 5.38 7.45 15.64
C SER A 205 6.55 7.38 16.65
N ASN A 206 6.50 6.47 17.63
CA ASN A 206 7.52 6.37 18.67
C ASN A 206 8.83 5.75 18.16
N GLU A 207 8.85 5.01 17.06
CA GLU A 207 10.11 4.50 16.49
C GLU A 207 11.02 5.63 16.01
N ASP A 208 10.46 6.68 15.41
CA ASP A 208 11.21 7.84 14.94
C ASP A 208 11.74 8.69 16.12
N GLY A 209 11.02 8.75 17.24
CA GLY A 209 11.45 9.42 18.46
C GLY A 209 12.70 8.78 19.08
N ASN A 210 12.78 7.46 19.06
CA ASN A 210 13.97 6.74 19.55
C ASN A 210 15.18 6.95 18.64
N LEU A 211 15.00 6.97 17.32
CA LEU A 211 16.08 7.24 16.36
C LEU A 211 16.62 8.66 16.53
N LEU A 212 15.74 9.63 16.70
CA LEU A 212 16.10 11.03 16.92
C LEU A 212 16.88 11.20 18.23
N LEU A 213 16.45 10.51 19.30
CA LEU A 213 17.15 10.50 20.59
C LEU A 213 18.56 9.89 20.45
N ILE A 214 18.70 8.77 19.74
CA ILE A 214 19.99 8.12 19.48
C ILE A 214 20.90 9.06 18.69
N LEU A 215 20.41 9.72 17.65
CA LEU A 215 21.17 10.70 16.87
C LEU A 215 21.63 11.89 17.73
N PHE A 216 20.78 12.41 18.61
CA PHE A 216 21.15 13.47 19.56
C PHE A 216 22.24 13.01 20.54
N VAL A 217 22.10 11.82 21.12
CA VAL A 217 23.09 11.26 22.05
C VAL A 217 24.44 11.02 21.34
N CYS A 218 24.43 10.44 20.14
CA CYS A 218 25.65 10.22 19.36
C CYS A 218 26.33 11.55 18.97
N SER A 219 25.56 12.56 18.58
CA SER A 219 26.08 13.89 18.25
C SER A 219 26.69 14.59 19.47
N PHE A 220 26.06 14.45 20.64
CA PHE A 220 26.55 15.03 21.89
C PHE A 220 27.84 14.36 22.34
N ILE A 221 27.95 13.03 22.28
CA ILE A 221 29.17 12.27 22.60
C ILE A 221 30.28 12.65 21.60
N GLY A 222 29.98 12.74 20.30
CA GLY A 222 30.96 13.16 19.29
C GLY A 222 31.50 14.58 19.55
N ALA A 223 30.62 15.51 19.92
CA ALA A 223 31.02 16.88 20.28
C ALA A 223 31.91 16.89 21.55
N LEU A 224 31.55 16.11 22.60
CA LEU A 224 32.37 15.98 23.81
C LEU A 224 33.76 15.44 23.50
N LEU A 225 33.88 14.44 22.62
CA LEU A 225 35.18 13.87 22.23
C LEU A 225 36.07 14.85 21.47
N ILE A 226 35.45 15.71 20.64
CA ILE A 226 36.18 16.72 19.84
C ILE A 226 36.60 17.92 20.70
N PHE A 227 35.74 18.38 21.60
CA PHE A 227 35.93 19.61 22.36
C PHE A 227 36.51 19.38 23.78
N TYR A 228 36.64 18.11 24.20
CA TYR A 228 37.29 17.83 25.48
C TYR A 228 38.82 18.02 25.34
N PRO A 229 39.44 18.99 26.05
CA PRO A 229 40.85 19.25 25.88
C PRO A 229 41.65 18.05 26.36
N ASN A 230 42.30 17.33 25.46
CA ASN A 230 43.30 16.33 25.78
C ASN A 230 44.45 17.04 26.56
N LYS A 231 44.51 16.85 27.85
CA LYS A 231 45.71 17.18 28.62
C LYS A 231 46.82 16.24 28.17
N ILE A 232 47.57 16.66 27.14
CA ILE A 232 48.83 16.01 26.78
C ILE A 232 49.73 16.24 27.98
N SER A 233 50.02 15.16 28.73
CA SER A 233 51.02 15.17 29.80
C SER A 233 52.36 15.47 29.14
N ALA A 234 52.94 16.62 29.46
CA ALA A 234 54.32 16.93 29.10
C ALA A 234 55.24 15.88 29.71
N VAL A 235 55.99 15.18 28.87
CA VAL A 235 57.08 14.29 29.30
C VAL A 235 58.16 15.18 29.92
N PRO A 236 58.63 14.93 31.12
CA PRO A 236 59.77 15.67 31.69
C PRO A 236 61.03 15.32 30.89
N GLU A 237 61.74 16.34 30.38
CA GLU A 237 63.09 16.20 29.90
C GLU A 237 64.00 15.86 31.09
N GLU A 238 64.63 14.71 31.05
CA GLU A 238 65.76 14.37 31.94
C GLU A 238 67.04 15.07 31.45
N GLU A 239 67.66 15.86 32.36
CA GLU A 239 69.04 16.34 32.23
C GLU A 239 70.06 15.22 32.44
#